data_a918d87bdbbcee4f33056da9fc769250
#
_entry.id   a918d87bdbbcee4f33056da9fc769250
#
_cell.length_a   1.000
_cell.length_b   1.000
_cell.length_c   1.000
_cell.angle_alpha   90.00
_cell.angle_beta   90.00
_cell.angle_gamma   90.00
#
_symmetry.space_group_name_H-M   'P 1'
#
loop_
_entity.id
_entity.type
_entity.pdbx_description
1 polymer ?
#
loop_
_entity_poly.entity_id
_entity_poly.type
_entity_poly.pdbx_seq_one_letter_code
_entity_poly.pdbx_strand_id
1 'polypeptide(L)'
;MSSQLLPRLAQEDESTDALSAPQTVTRQARPLRFITCGSVDDGKSTLIGRLLWDTKAVKEDQAATLRRDSTGQHNELGLPDFALLLDGLQAEREQGITIDVAYRYFATDRRSFIVADTPGHVQYTRNMATGASTADLAVLLVDARAGILEQTRRHATIAALMGIRQFVLAVNKIDLAHYDEAGFHAIAREFREIALSLGVRQVTAIPVSALKGENIVLRGDDVMPWYSGPTLVETLEKATQRTGQSTGFRLPVQRVSRPGEGFRGYQGTVAGGSIKPGDSVVVLPSGVEANVKAIVTYDLVRNAAVSGDAITLVLDRPVDISRGDMIAAIDQRPQTGRAFSARLVALSPDGIVPGKRYWLKAGSRRQRVMVRPVSALDLATGNWDDAAVLALNGIGVVELDFEEDAIFDAYETNRETGAFILIDPDTLNTVAGGMIDSRRSRADRFDALPDADRASITLPARLIEAFLKTEFARAHIGEIRVTRGEKE
;
A
#
# COMPACT_ATOMS: atom_id res chain seq x y z
N MET A 1 -18.77 -30.78 -7.19
CA MET A 1 -17.59 -31.41 -6.58
C MET A 1 -17.36 -31.05 -5.10
N SER A 2 -18.11 -30.10 -4.52
CA SER A 2 -18.00 -29.76 -3.08
C SER A 2 -18.74 -30.69 -2.12
N SER A 3 -19.51 -31.67 -2.61
CA SER A 3 -20.35 -32.52 -1.77
C SER A 3 -19.66 -33.78 -1.17
N GLN A 4 -18.45 -34.06 -1.58
CA GLN A 4 -17.75 -35.28 -1.11
C GLN A 4 -16.84 -35.07 0.12
N LEU A 5 -16.47 -33.84 0.46
CA LEU A 5 -15.65 -33.53 1.64
C LEU A 5 -16.49 -33.37 2.92
N LEU A 6 -17.77 -33.04 2.81
CA LEU A 6 -18.68 -32.86 3.95
C LEU A 6 -19.02 -34.11 4.73
N PRO A 7 -19.16 -35.33 4.14
CA PRO A 7 -19.38 -36.54 4.88
C PRO A 7 -18.21 -36.97 5.78
N ARG A 8 -16.96 -36.60 5.40
CA ARG A 8 -15.77 -36.95 6.19
C ARG A 8 -15.66 -36.18 7.51
N LEU A 9 -16.11 -34.92 7.55
CA LEU A 9 -16.09 -34.12 8.78
C LEU A 9 -17.16 -34.57 9.81
N ALA A 10 -18.16 -35.31 9.38
CA ALA A 10 -19.23 -35.78 10.23
C ALA A 10 -19.01 -37.23 10.74
N GLN A 11 -17.98 -37.93 10.27
CA GLN A 11 -17.74 -39.35 10.59
C GLN A 11 -16.46 -39.64 11.41
N GLU A 12 -15.66 -38.64 11.78
CA GLU A 12 -14.43 -38.85 12.55
C GLU A 12 -14.68 -38.71 14.06
N ASP A 13 -15.43 -39.63 14.63
CA ASP A 13 -15.43 -39.88 16.08
C ASP A 13 -14.91 -41.27 16.45
N GLU A 14 -14.31 -42.03 15.56
CA GLU A 14 -13.61 -43.30 15.90
C GLU A 14 -12.64 -43.67 14.77
N SER A 15 -11.37 -43.27 14.90
CA SER A 15 -10.13 -44.04 14.60
C SER A 15 -8.95 -43.08 14.36
N THR A 16 -8.20 -42.85 15.41
CA THR A 16 -6.83 -42.41 15.39
C THR A 16 -5.93 -43.55 14.91
N ASP A 17 -5.58 -43.59 13.65
CA ASP A 17 -4.25 -43.99 13.20
C ASP A 17 -4.13 -43.84 11.67
N ALA A 18 -3.02 -43.25 11.24
CA ALA A 18 -2.58 -43.02 9.84
C ALA A 18 -2.91 -41.65 9.24
N LEU A 19 -2.55 -40.56 9.92
CA LEU A 19 -2.29 -39.29 9.22
C LEU A 19 -0.79 -39.23 8.87
N SER A 20 -0.49 -39.38 7.58
CA SER A 20 0.84 -39.18 7.00
C SER A 20 1.46 -37.89 7.51
N ALA A 21 2.77 -37.93 7.80
CA ALA A 21 3.58 -36.82 8.27
C ALA A 21 3.30 -35.53 7.48
N PRO A 22 3.33 -34.36 8.13
CA PRO A 22 3.08 -33.08 7.47
C PRO A 22 4.07 -32.91 6.34
N GLN A 23 3.57 -32.91 5.10
CA GLN A 23 4.38 -32.47 3.97
C GLN A 23 4.72 -31.01 4.21
N THR A 24 5.97 -30.76 4.56
CA THR A 24 6.56 -29.43 4.60
C THR A 24 6.56 -28.94 3.17
N VAL A 25 5.50 -28.27 2.74
CA VAL A 25 5.49 -27.51 1.48
C VAL A 25 6.56 -26.45 1.66
N THR A 26 7.71 -26.68 1.04
CA THR A 26 8.76 -25.67 0.95
C THR A 26 8.14 -24.47 0.23
N ARG A 27 7.77 -23.44 0.98
CA ARG A 27 7.17 -22.22 0.45
C ARG A 27 8.21 -21.61 -0.50
N GLN A 28 8.00 -21.69 -1.80
CA GLN A 28 8.86 -20.98 -2.76
C GLN A 28 8.93 -19.52 -2.31
N ALA A 29 10.15 -18.98 -2.25
CA ALA A 29 10.35 -17.60 -1.84
C ALA A 29 9.46 -16.69 -2.71
N ARG A 30 8.61 -15.88 -2.05
CA ARG A 30 7.70 -14.96 -2.72
C ARG A 30 8.52 -14.03 -3.63
N PRO A 31 8.11 -13.75 -4.89
CA PRO A 31 8.80 -12.81 -5.75
C PRO A 31 8.93 -11.44 -5.09
N LEU A 32 10.07 -10.78 -5.24
CA LEU A 32 10.19 -9.36 -4.85
C LEU A 32 9.35 -8.51 -5.79
N ARG A 33 8.50 -7.68 -5.22
CA ARG A 33 7.70 -6.71 -5.98
C ARG A 33 8.33 -5.34 -5.86
N PHE A 34 8.62 -4.69 -6.97
CA PHE A 34 9.12 -3.33 -6.94
C PHE A 34 8.45 -2.47 -8.02
N ILE A 35 8.43 -1.18 -7.80
CA ILE A 35 7.94 -0.20 -8.76
C ILE A 35 9.10 0.59 -9.34
N THR A 36 8.93 1.09 -10.55
CA THR A 36 9.75 2.14 -11.14
C THR A 36 8.97 3.44 -11.11
N CYS A 37 9.58 4.51 -10.61
CA CYS A 37 8.99 5.84 -10.54
C CYS A 37 10.01 6.88 -11.03
N GLY A 38 9.53 8.05 -11.44
CA GLY A 38 10.34 9.14 -11.96
C GLY A 38 9.51 9.99 -12.92
N SER A 39 10.06 11.09 -13.37
CA SER A 39 9.39 11.99 -14.31
C SER A 39 9.25 11.34 -15.71
N VAL A 40 8.50 11.99 -16.57
CA VAL A 40 8.50 11.63 -17.98
C VAL A 40 9.94 11.79 -18.51
N ASP A 41 10.35 10.93 -19.40
CA ASP A 41 11.70 10.90 -20.03
C ASP A 41 12.88 10.56 -19.10
N ASP A 42 12.67 10.22 -17.83
CA ASP A 42 13.77 9.74 -16.96
C ASP A 42 14.29 8.35 -17.40
N GLY A 43 13.61 7.66 -18.35
CA GLY A 43 14.04 6.39 -18.93
C GLY A 43 13.54 5.15 -18.19
N LYS A 44 12.37 5.22 -17.54
CA LYS A 44 11.74 4.08 -16.83
C LYS A 44 11.54 2.88 -17.73
N SER A 45 10.85 3.07 -18.84
CA SER A 45 10.56 1.99 -19.80
C SER A 45 11.85 1.42 -20.40
N THR A 46 12.84 2.27 -20.71
CA THR A 46 14.16 1.83 -21.17
C THR A 46 14.86 0.95 -20.14
N LEU A 47 14.81 1.36 -18.84
CA LEU A 47 15.43 0.60 -17.76
C LEU A 47 14.80 -0.78 -17.57
N ILE A 48 13.45 -0.85 -17.57
CA ILE A 48 12.75 -2.12 -17.41
C ILE A 48 13.00 -3.02 -18.63
N GLY A 49 12.87 -2.46 -19.82
CA GLY A 49 13.15 -3.22 -21.06
C GLY A 49 14.58 -3.75 -21.10
N ARG A 50 15.55 -2.97 -20.63
CA ARG A 50 16.94 -3.39 -20.48
C ARG A 50 17.11 -4.49 -19.43
N LEU A 51 16.46 -4.39 -18.27
CA LEU A 51 16.44 -5.46 -17.26
C LEU A 51 15.90 -6.76 -17.82
N LEU A 52 14.76 -6.71 -18.53
CA LEU A 52 14.16 -7.89 -19.16
C LEU A 52 15.08 -8.51 -20.22
N TRP A 53 15.76 -7.68 -21.00
CA TRP A 53 16.71 -8.10 -22.02
C TRP A 53 17.93 -8.79 -21.41
N ASP A 54 18.60 -8.14 -20.48
CA ASP A 54 19.86 -8.62 -19.89
C ASP A 54 19.64 -9.86 -19.01
N THR A 55 18.46 -9.99 -18.38
CA THR A 55 18.08 -11.20 -17.60
C THR A 55 17.50 -12.32 -18.49
N LYS A 56 17.51 -12.17 -19.81
CA LYS A 56 16.98 -13.15 -20.78
C LYS A 56 15.49 -13.50 -20.55
N ALA A 57 14.72 -12.57 -19.98
CA ALA A 57 13.28 -12.76 -19.79
C ALA A 57 12.47 -12.53 -21.09
N VAL A 58 13.09 -11.96 -22.13
CA VAL A 58 12.49 -11.71 -23.44
C VAL A 58 12.60 -12.99 -24.29
N LYS A 59 11.47 -13.45 -24.84
CA LYS A 59 11.45 -14.61 -25.73
C LYS A 59 12.10 -14.27 -27.09
N GLU A 60 12.63 -15.29 -27.79
CA GLU A 60 13.34 -15.10 -29.05
C GLU A 60 12.51 -14.43 -30.16
N ASP A 61 11.22 -14.75 -30.25
CA ASP A 61 10.28 -14.14 -31.18
C ASP A 61 10.08 -12.64 -30.90
N GLN A 62 9.96 -12.28 -29.63
CA GLN A 62 9.86 -10.88 -29.16
C GLN A 62 11.18 -10.14 -29.41
N ALA A 63 12.32 -10.78 -29.16
CA ALA A 63 13.64 -10.19 -29.40
C ALA A 63 13.87 -9.93 -30.90
N ALA A 64 13.44 -10.85 -31.78
CA ALA A 64 13.51 -10.70 -33.25
C ALA A 64 12.60 -9.54 -33.73
N THR A 65 11.39 -9.43 -33.17
CA THR A 65 10.46 -8.32 -33.46
C THR A 65 11.04 -7.00 -33.02
N LEU A 66 11.57 -6.92 -31.78
CA LEU A 66 12.18 -5.72 -31.22
C LEU A 66 13.34 -5.22 -32.10
N ARG A 67 14.24 -6.11 -32.53
CA ARG A 67 15.35 -5.74 -33.43
C ARG A 67 14.86 -5.18 -34.76
N ARG A 68 13.79 -5.73 -35.31
CA ARG A 68 13.19 -5.29 -36.58
C ARG A 68 12.53 -3.93 -36.43
N ASP A 69 11.75 -3.73 -35.38
CA ASP A 69 10.99 -2.51 -35.16
C ASP A 69 11.91 -1.34 -34.75
N SER A 70 13.08 -1.65 -34.17
CA SER A 70 14.10 -0.66 -33.81
C SER A 70 14.94 -0.15 -35.00
N THR A 71 14.90 -0.81 -36.17
CA THR A 71 15.71 -0.42 -37.34
C THR A 71 15.34 0.93 -37.98
N GLY A 72 14.21 1.53 -37.58
CA GLY A 72 13.77 2.85 -38.07
C GLY A 72 14.12 4.04 -37.18
N GLN A 73 14.55 3.80 -35.96
CA GLN A 73 14.98 4.85 -35.02
C GLN A 73 16.50 4.79 -34.87
N HIS A 74 17.17 5.86 -35.25
CA HIS A 74 18.64 5.98 -35.23
C HIS A 74 19.19 5.83 -33.81
N ASN A 75 19.44 4.59 -33.41
CA ASN A 75 20.27 4.30 -32.27
C ASN A 75 21.71 4.17 -32.77
N GLU A 76 22.52 5.21 -32.57
CA GLU A 76 23.94 5.25 -32.99
C GLU A 76 24.76 4.05 -32.48
N LEU A 77 24.24 3.34 -31.46
CA LEU A 77 24.88 2.19 -30.85
C LEU A 77 24.42 0.84 -31.43
N GLY A 78 23.48 0.83 -32.37
CA GLY A 78 22.91 -0.43 -32.91
C GLY A 78 22.13 -1.27 -31.90
N LEU A 79 21.78 -0.69 -30.74
CA LEU A 79 20.98 -1.35 -29.69
C LEU A 79 19.49 -1.21 -30.00
N PRO A 80 18.66 -2.19 -29.61
CA PRO A 80 17.22 -2.10 -29.76
C PRO A 80 16.63 -0.96 -28.90
N ASP A 81 15.49 -0.43 -29.30
CA ASP A 81 14.70 0.44 -28.43
C ASP A 81 13.97 -0.41 -27.39
N PHE A 82 14.55 -0.48 -26.20
CA PHE A 82 14.04 -1.30 -25.09
C PHE A 82 12.67 -0.84 -24.60
N ALA A 83 12.26 0.42 -24.80
CA ALA A 83 10.96 0.92 -24.40
C ALA A 83 9.82 0.20 -25.13
N LEU A 84 10.03 -0.19 -26.38
CA LEU A 84 9.04 -0.93 -27.18
C LEU A 84 8.63 -2.28 -26.59
N LEU A 85 9.44 -2.86 -25.68
CA LEU A 85 9.07 -4.08 -24.95
C LEU A 85 7.91 -3.88 -23.97
N LEU A 86 7.65 -2.64 -23.58
CA LEU A 86 6.69 -2.30 -22.53
C LEU A 86 5.40 -1.72 -23.08
N ASP A 87 5.45 -1.07 -24.24
CA ASP A 87 4.31 -0.37 -24.83
C ASP A 87 3.23 -1.38 -25.27
N GLY A 88 2.33 -1.66 -24.33
CA GLY A 88 1.25 -2.63 -24.51
C GLY A 88 0.00 -2.05 -25.17
N LEU A 89 -0.31 -0.79 -24.88
CA LEU A 89 -1.50 -0.09 -25.38
C LEU A 89 -1.17 0.71 -26.63
N GLN A 90 -2.08 0.74 -27.59
CA GLN A 90 -1.91 1.58 -28.78
C GLN A 90 -1.72 3.06 -28.41
N ALA A 91 -2.47 3.56 -27.42
CA ALA A 91 -2.36 4.92 -26.93
C ALA A 91 -0.99 5.23 -26.29
N GLU A 92 -0.35 4.26 -25.64
CA GLU A 92 1.00 4.40 -25.09
C GLU A 92 2.03 4.56 -26.21
N ARG A 93 1.91 3.75 -27.27
CA ARG A 93 2.77 3.84 -28.46
C ARG A 93 2.62 5.15 -29.22
N GLU A 94 1.37 5.66 -29.34
CA GLU A 94 1.08 6.90 -30.03
C GLU A 94 1.56 8.14 -29.24
N GLN A 95 1.52 8.10 -27.92
CA GLN A 95 1.88 9.21 -27.04
C GLN A 95 3.31 9.10 -26.50
N GLY A 96 3.93 7.93 -26.55
CA GLY A 96 5.27 7.69 -26.01
C GLY A 96 5.33 7.77 -24.48
N ILE A 97 4.20 7.56 -23.78
CA ILE A 97 4.11 7.61 -22.31
C ILE A 97 3.38 6.39 -21.76
N THR A 98 3.79 5.92 -20.60
CA THR A 98 3.06 4.91 -19.82
C THR A 98 1.78 5.53 -19.26
N ILE A 99 0.62 4.91 -19.50
CA ILE A 99 -0.70 5.38 -19.04
C ILE A 99 -1.18 4.56 -17.86
N ASP A 100 -1.10 3.23 -17.96
CA ASP A 100 -1.58 2.31 -16.92
C ASP A 100 -0.42 1.55 -16.26
N VAL A 101 -0.69 0.87 -15.15
CA VAL A 101 0.33 0.04 -14.48
C VAL A 101 0.49 -1.27 -15.22
N ALA A 102 1.66 -1.50 -15.77
CA ALA A 102 2.02 -2.76 -16.41
C ALA A 102 2.92 -3.59 -15.50
N TYR A 103 2.53 -4.85 -15.27
CA TYR A 103 3.35 -5.78 -14.49
C TYR A 103 4.18 -6.67 -15.41
N ARG A 104 5.49 -6.73 -15.16
CA ARG A 104 6.42 -7.60 -15.86
C ARG A 104 7.12 -8.54 -14.87
N TYR A 105 7.46 -9.71 -15.37
CA TYR A 105 8.03 -10.78 -14.56
C TYR A 105 9.39 -11.15 -15.13
N PHE A 106 10.38 -11.28 -14.27
CA PHE A 106 11.69 -11.80 -14.61
C PHE A 106 12.31 -12.52 -13.41
N ALA A 107 13.36 -13.26 -13.65
CA ALA A 107 14.09 -13.97 -12.61
C ALA A 107 15.59 -13.95 -12.90
N THR A 108 16.37 -13.98 -11.83
CA THR A 108 17.77 -14.37 -11.84
C THR A 108 17.90 -15.76 -11.23
N ASP A 109 19.10 -16.32 -11.22
CA ASP A 109 19.35 -17.61 -10.56
C ASP A 109 19.05 -17.58 -9.07
N ARG A 110 19.00 -16.39 -8.48
CA ARG A 110 18.81 -16.18 -7.03
C ARG A 110 17.40 -15.84 -6.62
N ARG A 111 16.64 -15.15 -7.50
CA ARG A 111 15.34 -14.58 -7.10
C ARG A 111 14.43 -14.31 -8.29
N SER A 112 13.12 -14.42 -8.04
CA SER A 112 12.08 -13.97 -8.96
C SER A 112 11.60 -12.56 -8.59
N PHE A 113 11.22 -11.79 -9.61
CA PHE A 113 10.84 -10.39 -9.49
C PHE A 113 9.53 -10.10 -10.22
N ILE A 114 8.78 -9.16 -9.66
CA ILE A 114 7.63 -8.54 -10.34
C ILE A 114 7.92 -7.03 -10.33
N VAL A 115 8.11 -6.44 -11.50
CA VAL A 115 8.21 -4.99 -11.64
C VAL A 115 6.87 -4.43 -12.09
N ALA A 116 6.42 -3.39 -11.42
CA ALA A 116 5.30 -2.57 -11.86
C ALA A 116 5.87 -1.32 -12.54
N ASP A 117 5.69 -1.23 -13.85
CA ASP A 117 5.95 -0.01 -14.59
C ASP A 117 4.84 0.99 -14.29
N THR A 118 5.21 2.18 -13.81
CA THR A 118 4.25 3.19 -13.40
C THR A 118 4.41 4.47 -14.21
N PRO A 119 3.28 5.14 -14.53
CA PRO A 119 3.31 6.39 -15.28
C PRO A 119 4.16 7.47 -14.62
N GLY A 120 4.91 8.23 -15.41
CA GLY A 120 5.66 9.40 -14.95
C GLY A 120 4.84 10.69 -14.94
N HIS A 121 3.73 10.74 -15.68
CA HIS A 121 2.94 11.96 -15.86
C HIS A 121 2.00 12.22 -14.67
N VAL A 122 1.89 13.50 -14.27
CA VAL A 122 1.08 13.94 -13.12
C VAL A 122 -0.38 13.45 -13.19
N GLN A 123 -0.98 13.43 -14.38
CA GLN A 123 -2.38 12.99 -14.59
C GLN A 123 -2.62 11.52 -14.19
N TYR A 124 -1.57 10.70 -14.20
CA TYR A 124 -1.66 9.26 -13.91
C TYR A 124 -1.10 8.88 -12.53
N THR A 125 -0.95 9.84 -11.62
CA THR A 125 -0.44 9.61 -10.26
C THR A 125 -1.24 8.52 -9.51
N ARG A 126 -2.55 8.37 -9.78
CA ARG A 126 -3.38 7.30 -9.22
C ARG A 126 -2.86 5.90 -9.56
N ASN A 127 -2.38 5.72 -10.80
CA ASN A 127 -1.86 4.44 -11.27
C ASN A 127 -0.51 4.15 -10.57
N MET A 128 0.33 5.17 -10.41
CA MET A 128 1.55 5.06 -9.60
C MET A 128 1.26 4.65 -8.15
N ALA A 129 0.28 5.29 -7.49
CA ALA A 129 -0.12 4.92 -6.13
C ALA A 129 -0.63 3.47 -6.04
N THR A 130 -1.35 2.99 -7.07
CA THR A 130 -1.80 1.60 -7.16
C THR A 130 -0.62 0.63 -7.24
N GLY A 131 0.38 0.89 -8.09
CA GLY A 131 1.60 0.09 -8.17
C GLY A 131 2.37 0.08 -6.84
N ALA A 132 2.52 1.26 -6.22
CA ALA A 132 3.23 1.43 -4.95
C ALA A 132 2.59 0.64 -3.78
N SER A 133 1.26 0.52 -3.77
CA SER A 133 0.53 -0.16 -2.69
C SER A 133 0.93 -1.63 -2.51
N THR A 134 1.37 -2.29 -3.56
CA THR A 134 1.74 -3.72 -3.56
C THR A 134 3.25 -3.97 -3.56
N ALA A 135 4.07 -2.93 -3.69
CA ALA A 135 5.51 -3.05 -3.85
C ALA A 135 6.27 -3.14 -2.51
N ASP A 136 7.37 -3.87 -2.52
CA ASP A 136 8.31 -4.01 -1.41
C ASP A 136 9.40 -2.91 -1.44
N LEU A 137 9.75 -2.43 -2.66
CA LEU A 137 10.84 -1.51 -2.94
C LEU A 137 10.43 -0.56 -4.06
N ALA A 138 10.97 0.66 -4.05
CA ALA A 138 10.82 1.62 -5.16
C ALA A 138 12.19 1.93 -5.79
N VAL A 139 12.25 1.82 -7.12
CA VAL A 139 13.34 2.32 -7.94
C VAL A 139 12.92 3.68 -8.48
N LEU A 140 13.52 4.75 -7.97
CA LEU A 140 13.27 6.10 -8.43
C LEU A 140 14.33 6.50 -9.44
N LEU A 141 13.90 6.85 -10.65
CA LEU A 141 14.79 7.31 -11.72
C LEU A 141 14.88 8.82 -11.70
N VAL A 142 16.05 9.31 -11.98
CA VAL A 142 16.38 10.73 -12.16
C VAL A 142 17.34 10.86 -13.32
N ASP A 143 17.06 11.76 -14.28
CA ASP A 143 18.01 12.12 -15.32
C ASP A 143 19.19 12.87 -14.68
N ALA A 144 20.42 12.37 -14.86
CA ALA A 144 21.63 12.94 -14.26
C ALA A 144 21.84 14.42 -14.59
N ARG A 145 21.28 14.90 -15.72
CA ARG A 145 21.39 16.31 -16.17
C ARG A 145 20.33 17.22 -15.54
N ALA A 146 19.15 16.66 -15.23
CA ALA A 146 17.99 17.40 -14.71
C ALA A 146 17.97 17.48 -13.17
N GLY A 147 18.55 16.46 -12.49
CA GLY A 147 18.49 16.37 -11.04
C GLY A 147 17.09 16.01 -10.53
N ILE A 148 16.83 16.33 -9.26
CA ILE A 148 15.58 15.99 -8.57
C ILE A 148 14.49 17.00 -8.91
N LEU A 149 13.43 16.53 -9.56
CA LEU A 149 12.29 17.32 -9.96
C LEU A 149 11.14 17.20 -8.93
N GLU A 150 10.15 18.09 -9.01
CA GLU A 150 8.94 18.05 -8.16
C GLU A 150 8.23 16.69 -8.27
N GLN A 151 8.17 16.12 -9.47
CA GLN A 151 7.54 14.82 -9.68
C GLN A 151 8.31 13.70 -8.99
N THR A 152 9.64 13.76 -8.94
CA THR A 152 10.46 12.81 -8.19
C THR A 152 10.15 12.88 -6.69
N ARG A 153 10.02 14.10 -6.13
CA ARG A 153 9.61 14.32 -4.74
C ARG A 153 8.23 13.76 -4.46
N ARG A 154 7.26 14.01 -5.34
CA ARG A 154 5.89 13.49 -5.25
C ARG A 154 5.85 11.97 -5.24
N HIS A 155 6.57 11.34 -6.17
CA HIS A 155 6.65 9.88 -6.25
C HIS A 155 7.32 9.26 -5.02
N ALA A 156 8.40 9.85 -4.53
CA ALA A 156 9.06 9.42 -3.30
C ALA A 156 8.10 9.51 -2.10
N THR A 157 7.35 10.61 -1.99
CA THR A 157 6.36 10.82 -0.93
C THR A 157 5.25 9.79 -0.99
N ILE A 158 4.64 9.55 -2.15
CA ILE A 158 3.59 8.54 -2.31
C ILE A 158 4.13 7.14 -2.00
N ALA A 159 5.32 6.79 -2.50
CA ALA A 159 5.95 5.50 -2.20
C ALA A 159 6.19 5.31 -0.70
N ALA A 160 6.68 6.34 0.00
CA ALA A 160 6.88 6.33 1.45
C ALA A 160 5.56 6.21 2.22
N LEU A 161 4.51 6.93 1.80
CA LEU A 161 3.16 6.85 2.36
C LEU A 161 2.55 5.47 2.18
N MET A 162 2.71 4.86 1.00
CA MET A 162 2.34 3.46 0.75
C MET A 162 3.23 2.50 1.54
N GLY A 163 4.09 3.05 2.43
CA GLY A 163 4.93 2.36 3.41
C GLY A 163 6.11 1.62 2.78
N ILE A 164 6.57 1.94 1.58
CA ILE A 164 7.85 1.46 1.07
C ILE A 164 8.96 2.09 1.90
N ARG A 165 9.90 1.29 2.39
CA ARG A 165 10.98 1.72 3.28
C ARG A 165 12.38 1.48 2.69
N GLN A 166 12.45 0.94 1.47
CA GLN A 166 13.66 0.71 0.71
C GLN A 166 13.56 1.44 -0.62
N PHE A 167 14.42 2.41 -0.84
CA PHE A 167 14.52 3.15 -2.09
C PHE A 167 15.83 2.86 -2.79
N VAL A 168 15.76 2.68 -4.09
CA VAL A 168 16.90 2.73 -5.02
C VAL A 168 16.76 3.99 -5.85
N LEU A 169 17.74 4.87 -5.75
CA LEU A 169 17.86 6.02 -6.64
C LEU A 169 18.73 5.64 -7.83
N ALA A 170 18.12 5.43 -8.99
CA ALA A 170 18.82 5.21 -10.24
C ALA A 170 19.07 6.57 -10.93
N VAL A 171 20.29 7.08 -10.81
CA VAL A 171 20.72 8.31 -11.51
C VAL A 171 21.05 7.90 -12.94
N ASN A 172 20.04 8.01 -13.81
CA ASN A 172 20.04 7.50 -15.17
C ASN A 172 20.61 8.51 -16.17
N LYS A 173 20.95 8.02 -17.35
CA LYS A 173 21.58 8.79 -18.43
C LYS A 173 22.90 9.42 -18.00
N ILE A 174 23.61 8.74 -17.11
CA ILE A 174 24.92 9.21 -16.61
C ILE A 174 25.95 9.36 -17.72
N ASP A 175 25.79 8.59 -18.80
CA ASP A 175 26.58 8.70 -20.03
C ASP A 175 26.40 10.05 -20.74
N LEU A 176 25.19 10.62 -20.71
CA LEU A 176 24.91 11.96 -21.25
C LEU A 176 25.39 13.10 -20.33
N ALA A 177 25.66 12.78 -19.07
CA ALA A 177 26.31 13.67 -18.12
C ALA A 177 27.84 13.42 -18.04
N HIS A 178 28.43 12.76 -19.06
CA HIS A 178 29.86 12.47 -19.11
C HIS A 178 30.40 11.72 -17.89
N TYR A 179 29.57 10.86 -17.25
CA TYR A 179 29.90 10.08 -16.07
C TYR A 179 30.38 10.93 -14.87
N ASP A 180 29.79 12.13 -14.71
CA ASP A 180 30.14 13.11 -13.68
C ASP A 180 29.93 12.57 -12.26
N GLU A 181 31.01 12.29 -11.56
CA GLU A 181 31.04 11.82 -10.17
C GLU A 181 30.45 12.87 -9.21
N ALA A 182 30.83 14.15 -9.38
CA ALA A 182 30.41 15.22 -8.48
C ALA A 182 28.90 15.47 -8.58
N GLY A 183 28.36 15.48 -9.79
CA GLY A 183 26.92 15.60 -10.06
C GLY A 183 26.14 14.42 -9.48
N PHE A 184 26.62 13.20 -9.66
CA PHE A 184 26.02 12.02 -9.03
C PHE A 184 25.93 12.14 -7.52
N HIS A 185 27.03 12.50 -6.86
CA HIS A 185 27.06 12.62 -5.40
C HIS A 185 26.19 13.76 -4.87
N ALA A 186 26.03 14.87 -5.62
CA ALA A 186 25.13 15.96 -5.27
C ALA A 186 23.67 15.50 -5.30
N ILE A 187 23.22 14.85 -6.38
CA ILE A 187 21.88 14.30 -6.53
C ILE A 187 21.60 13.24 -5.44
N ALA A 188 22.55 12.35 -5.21
CA ALA A 188 22.40 11.29 -4.21
C ALA A 188 22.26 11.84 -2.79
N ARG A 189 22.96 12.92 -2.44
CA ARG A 189 22.87 13.59 -1.14
C ARG A 189 21.52 14.26 -0.97
N GLU A 190 21.09 15.08 -1.93
CA GLU A 190 19.79 15.75 -1.91
C GLU A 190 18.66 14.73 -1.76
N PHE A 191 18.68 13.63 -2.51
CA PHE A 191 17.64 12.61 -2.43
C PHE A 191 17.63 11.91 -1.07
N ARG A 192 18.80 11.66 -0.45
CA ARG A 192 18.85 11.08 0.90
C ARG A 192 18.19 11.97 1.95
N GLU A 193 18.36 13.28 1.85
CA GLU A 193 17.71 14.24 2.75
C GLU A 193 16.19 14.18 2.60
N ILE A 194 15.68 14.13 1.37
CA ILE A 194 14.25 13.95 1.09
C ILE A 194 13.75 12.61 1.66
N ALA A 195 14.45 11.51 1.39
CA ALA A 195 14.05 10.20 1.87
C ALA A 195 14.03 10.12 3.40
N LEU A 196 15.00 10.74 4.08
CA LEU A 196 15.06 10.82 5.55
C LEU A 196 13.87 11.61 6.13
N SER A 197 13.49 12.73 5.52
CA SER A 197 12.30 13.49 5.95
C SER A 197 11.01 12.69 5.81
N LEU A 198 10.96 11.74 4.86
CA LEU A 198 9.86 10.80 4.64
C LEU A 198 9.94 9.53 5.52
N GLY A 199 10.93 9.44 6.42
CA GLY A 199 11.14 8.29 7.29
C GLY A 199 11.76 7.07 6.57
N VAL A 200 12.32 7.23 5.36
CA VAL A 200 12.99 6.18 4.61
C VAL A 200 14.49 6.25 4.84
N ARG A 201 15.04 5.27 5.56
CA ARG A 201 16.47 5.23 5.92
C ARG A 201 17.33 4.41 4.96
N GLN A 202 16.71 3.47 4.24
CA GLN A 202 17.43 2.61 3.30
C GLN A 202 17.35 3.21 1.90
N VAL A 203 18.41 3.90 1.49
CA VAL A 203 18.56 4.50 0.16
C VAL A 203 19.87 4.04 -0.45
N THR A 204 19.79 3.34 -1.58
CA THR A 204 20.94 2.97 -2.41
C THR A 204 20.91 3.82 -3.68
N ALA A 205 21.92 4.67 -3.87
CA ALA A 205 22.07 5.45 -5.10
C ALA A 205 23.01 4.73 -6.07
N ILE A 206 22.60 4.60 -7.32
CA ILE A 206 23.33 3.88 -8.36
C ILE A 206 23.38 4.76 -9.62
N PRO A 207 24.58 5.11 -10.13
CA PRO A 207 24.71 5.76 -11.42
C PRO A 207 24.50 4.72 -12.51
N VAL A 208 23.54 4.93 -13.42
CA VAL A 208 23.19 3.96 -14.45
C VAL A 208 23.10 4.61 -15.84
N SER A 209 23.37 3.82 -16.86
CA SER A 209 22.90 4.11 -18.22
C SER A 209 21.95 2.99 -18.64
N ALA A 210 20.65 3.27 -18.63
CA ALA A 210 19.64 2.29 -19.03
C ALA A 210 19.83 1.86 -20.49
N LEU A 211 20.28 2.77 -21.35
CA LEU A 211 20.53 2.49 -22.76
C LEU A 211 21.75 1.58 -22.96
N LYS A 212 22.87 1.89 -22.30
CA LYS A 212 24.13 1.12 -22.46
C LYS A 212 24.19 -0.10 -21.55
N GLY A 213 23.39 -0.18 -20.49
CA GLY A 213 23.34 -1.28 -19.54
C GLY A 213 24.32 -1.16 -18.37
N GLU A 214 24.98 -0.04 -18.23
CA GLU A 214 26.00 0.19 -17.20
C GLU A 214 25.39 0.25 -15.80
N ASN A 215 25.94 -0.53 -14.87
CA ASN A 215 25.48 -0.73 -13.49
C ASN A 215 24.04 -1.26 -13.35
N ILE A 216 23.47 -1.89 -14.38
CA ILE A 216 22.18 -2.56 -14.31
C ILE A 216 22.38 -4.03 -13.89
N VAL A 217 22.93 -4.86 -14.74
CA VAL A 217 23.33 -6.24 -14.46
C VAL A 217 24.85 -6.32 -14.33
N LEU A 218 25.57 -5.72 -15.28
CA LEU A 218 27.01 -5.66 -15.31
C LEU A 218 27.50 -4.31 -14.77
N ARG A 219 28.66 -4.31 -14.14
CA ARG A 219 29.29 -3.10 -13.65
C ARG A 219 29.86 -2.28 -14.79
N GLY A 220 29.82 -0.96 -14.65
CA GLY A 220 30.40 0.00 -15.59
C GLY A 220 31.81 0.45 -15.14
N ASP A 221 32.67 -0.46 -14.65
CA ASP A 221 33.95 -0.14 -14.06
C ASP A 221 34.91 0.59 -15.03
N ASP A 222 34.82 0.28 -16.33
CA ASP A 222 35.64 0.91 -17.37
C ASP A 222 35.36 2.41 -17.55
N VAL A 223 34.11 2.84 -17.34
CA VAL A 223 33.66 4.22 -17.55
C VAL A 223 33.39 4.96 -16.25
N MET A 224 33.15 4.23 -15.15
CA MET A 224 32.89 4.76 -13.81
C MET A 224 33.77 4.10 -12.75
N PRO A 225 35.12 4.21 -12.84
CA PRO A 225 36.02 3.57 -11.89
C PRO A 225 35.85 4.11 -10.47
N TRP A 226 35.24 5.27 -10.30
CA TRP A 226 34.93 5.90 -9.01
C TRP A 226 33.72 5.26 -8.31
N TYR A 227 32.89 4.49 -9.02
CA TYR A 227 31.72 3.84 -8.42
C TYR A 227 32.04 2.41 -7.97
N SER A 228 32.11 2.18 -6.66
CA SER A 228 32.36 0.87 -6.06
C SER A 228 31.11 0.19 -5.48
N GLY A 229 29.94 0.81 -5.63
CA GLY A 229 28.67 0.30 -5.12
C GLY A 229 28.11 -0.91 -5.91
N PRO A 230 26.97 -1.45 -5.50
CA PRO A 230 26.32 -2.59 -6.17
C PRO A 230 25.66 -2.16 -7.48
N THR A 231 25.43 -3.13 -8.38
CA THR A 231 24.56 -2.95 -9.54
C THR A 231 23.08 -2.90 -9.09
N LEU A 232 22.20 -2.53 -10.02
CA LEU A 232 20.76 -2.52 -9.76
C LEU A 232 20.26 -3.93 -9.41
N VAL A 233 20.63 -4.95 -10.20
CA VAL A 233 20.21 -6.34 -9.96
C VAL A 233 20.76 -6.87 -8.65
N GLU A 234 22.03 -6.63 -8.31
CA GLU A 234 22.59 -7.01 -7.00
C GLU A 234 21.83 -6.39 -5.83
N THR A 235 21.39 -5.12 -5.98
CA THR A 235 20.59 -4.43 -4.98
C THR A 235 19.20 -5.06 -4.85
N LEU A 236 18.54 -5.37 -5.97
CA LEU A 236 17.23 -6.03 -5.99
C LEU A 236 17.31 -7.45 -5.39
N GLU A 237 18.36 -8.21 -5.67
CA GLU A 237 18.54 -9.55 -5.11
C GLU A 237 18.70 -9.54 -3.59
N LYS A 238 19.41 -8.54 -3.04
CA LYS A 238 19.64 -8.37 -1.59
C LYS A 238 18.49 -7.69 -0.87
N ALA A 239 17.57 -7.06 -1.60
CA ALA A 239 16.45 -6.32 -1.01
C ALA A 239 15.59 -7.21 -0.12
N THR A 240 15.19 -6.69 1.03
CA THR A 240 14.30 -7.42 1.94
C THR A 240 12.86 -7.28 1.49
N GLN A 241 12.13 -8.39 1.52
CA GLN A 241 10.67 -8.31 1.37
C GLN A 241 10.08 -7.64 2.60
N ARG A 242 9.01 -6.91 2.39
CA ARG A 242 8.27 -6.34 3.51
C ARG A 242 7.60 -7.46 4.28
N THR A 243 8.09 -7.70 5.45
CA THR A 243 7.36 -8.43 6.47
C THR A 243 6.42 -7.43 7.13
N GLY A 244 5.11 -7.68 7.06
CA GLY A 244 4.16 -6.94 7.90
C GLY A 244 4.64 -7.03 9.35
N GLN A 245 4.56 -5.94 10.11
CA GLN A 245 4.77 -6.05 11.55
C GLN A 245 3.78 -7.10 12.05
N SER A 246 4.23 -7.92 13.00
CA SER A 246 3.43 -9.04 13.51
C SER A 246 2.18 -8.52 14.21
N THR A 247 1.10 -8.37 13.46
CA THR A 247 -0.24 -8.28 14.06
C THR A 247 -0.68 -9.68 14.44
N GLY A 248 -1.54 -9.79 15.45
CA GLY A 248 -2.27 -11.02 15.71
C GLY A 248 -3.06 -11.48 14.49
N PHE A 249 -3.66 -12.65 14.59
CA PHE A 249 -4.49 -13.19 13.52
C PHE A 249 -5.58 -12.20 13.07
N ARG A 250 -5.73 -12.04 11.75
CA ARG A 250 -6.75 -11.23 11.08
C ARG A 250 -7.33 -12.00 9.91
N LEU A 251 -8.64 -12.20 9.92
CA LEU A 251 -9.40 -12.77 8.81
C LEU A 251 -10.60 -11.86 8.49
N PRO A 252 -10.45 -10.91 7.55
CA PRO A 252 -11.60 -10.19 7.00
C PRO A 252 -12.54 -11.18 6.29
N VAL A 253 -13.79 -11.25 6.73
CA VAL A 253 -14.75 -12.20 6.19
C VAL A 253 -15.23 -11.74 4.82
N GLN A 254 -14.94 -12.54 3.79
CA GLN A 254 -15.33 -12.26 2.41
C GLN A 254 -16.63 -12.97 2.03
N ARG A 255 -16.88 -14.15 2.63
CA ARG A 255 -18.07 -14.96 2.36
C ARG A 255 -18.40 -15.88 3.55
N VAL A 256 -19.68 -16.08 3.79
CA VAL A 256 -20.18 -17.12 4.68
C VAL A 256 -20.70 -18.28 3.84
N SER A 257 -20.20 -19.48 4.06
CA SER A 257 -20.58 -20.69 3.32
C SER A 257 -21.42 -21.60 4.19
N ARG A 258 -22.55 -22.05 3.65
CA ARG A 258 -23.47 -23.00 4.30
C ARG A 258 -23.95 -24.04 3.27
N PRO A 259 -23.08 -24.97 2.85
CA PRO A 259 -23.41 -25.93 1.79
C PRO A 259 -24.43 -27.00 2.22
N GLY A 260 -24.73 -27.12 3.50
CA GLY A 260 -25.69 -28.10 4.06
C GLY A 260 -25.95 -27.86 5.54
N GLU A 261 -26.84 -28.67 6.12
CA GLU A 261 -27.12 -28.63 7.56
C GLU A 261 -25.88 -29.02 8.37
N GLY A 262 -25.58 -28.24 9.41
CA GLY A 262 -24.47 -28.52 10.32
C GLY A 262 -23.12 -27.93 9.94
N PHE A 263 -22.93 -27.39 8.71
CA PHE A 263 -21.68 -26.71 8.31
C PHE A 263 -21.87 -25.22 8.16
N ARG A 264 -21.07 -24.45 8.86
CA ARG A 264 -20.96 -22.99 8.71
C ARG A 264 -19.49 -22.59 8.65
N GLY A 265 -19.03 -22.16 7.49
CA GLY A 265 -17.65 -21.75 7.24
C GLY A 265 -17.53 -20.28 6.89
N TYR A 266 -16.50 -19.62 7.42
CA TYR A 266 -16.20 -18.21 7.21
C TYR A 266 -14.97 -18.12 6.33
N GLN A 267 -15.16 -17.61 5.10
CA GLN A 267 -14.14 -17.59 4.07
C GLN A 267 -13.47 -16.23 4.00
N GLY A 268 -12.15 -16.26 3.87
CA GLY A 268 -11.34 -15.06 3.69
C GLY A 268 -9.88 -15.41 3.44
N THR A 269 -9.08 -14.36 3.18
CA THR A 269 -7.63 -14.43 3.16
C THR A 269 -7.10 -13.95 4.50
N VAL A 270 -6.18 -14.69 5.09
CA VAL A 270 -5.52 -14.31 6.35
C VAL A 270 -4.70 -13.06 6.10
N ALA A 271 -5.12 -11.93 6.68
CA ALA A 271 -4.48 -10.63 6.50
C ALA A 271 -3.35 -10.37 7.50
N GLY A 272 -3.19 -11.21 8.52
CA GLY A 272 -2.12 -11.08 9.51
C GLY A 272 -2.04 -12.26 10.45
N GLY A 273 -0.88 -12.47 11.07
CA GLY A 273 -0.64 -13.49 12.07
C GLY A 273 -0.77 -14.93 11.56
N SER A 274 -1.03 -15.83 12.48
CA SER A 274 -1.28 -17.26 12.23
C SER A 274 -2.42 -17.77 13.11
N ILE A 275 -3.04 -18.87 12.70
CA ILE A 275 -4.15 -19.49 13.40
C ILE A 275 -4.07 -21.01 13.29
N LYS A 276 -4.49 -21.71 14.33
CA LYS A 276 -4.60 -23.18 14.37
C LYS A 276 -5.92 -23.60 15.02
N PRO A 277 -6.40 -24.82 14.79
CA PRO A 277 -7.52 -25.40 15.55
C PRO A 277 -7.27 -25.33 17.06
N GLY A 278 -8.30 -24.97 17.82
CA GLY A 278 -8.24 -24.73 19.27
C GLY A 278 -7.93 -23.29 19.68
N ASP A 279 -7.42 -22.44 18.79
CA ASP A 279 -7.17 -21.04 19.12
C ASP A 279 -8.48 -20.27 19.35
N SER A 280 -8.45 -19.37 20.34
CA SER A 280 -9.58 -18.49 20.65
C SER A 280 -9.55 -17.25 19.79
N VAL A 281 -10.68 -16.86 19.25
CA VAL A 281 -10.87 -15.70 18.37
C VAL A 281 -12.02 -14.82 18.83
N VAL A 282 -11.99 -13.56 18.40
CA VAL A 282 -13.08 -12.61 18.59
C VAL A 282 -13.62 -12.17 17.23
N VAL A 283 -14.93 -12.07 17.15
CA VAL A 283 -15.65 -11.55 15.97
C VAL A 283 -15.94 -10.07 16.20
N LEU A 284 -15.53 -9.24 15.27
CA LEU A 284 -15.74 -7.79 15.33
C LEU A 284 -16.70 -7.35 14.21
N PRO A 285 -17.60 -6.37 14.46
CA PRO A 285 -17.66 -5.51 15.64
C PRO A 285 -18.43 -6.09 16.83
N SER A 286 -19.09 -7.26 16.71
CA SER A 286 -19.98 -7.81 17.75
C SER A 286 -19.29 -8.12 19.09
N GLY A 287 -17.96 -8.35 19.08
CA GLY A 287 -17.19 -8.73 20.27
C GLY A 287 -17.41 -10.17 20.73
N VAL A 288 -18.14 -10.99 19.98
CA VAL A 288 -18.41 -12.38 20.32
C VAL A 288 -17.16 -13.23 20.19
N GLU A 289 -16.83 -13.96 21.24
CA GLU A 289 -15.68 -14.87 21.30
C GLU A 289 -16.09 -16.30 20.92
N ALA A 290 -15.21 -17.03 20.24
CA ALA A 290 -15.40 -18.43 19.86
C ALA A 290 -14.04 -19.11 19.69
N ASN A 291 -14.02 -20.44 19.54
CA ASN A 291 -12.80 -21.19 19.27
C ASN A 291 -12.81 -21.75 17.84
N VAL A 292 -11.62 -21.85 17.27
CA VAL A 292 -11.43 -22.44 15.95
C VAL A 292 -11.60 -23.94 16.04
N LYS A 293 -12.63 -24.50 15.37
CA LYS A 293 -12.86 -25.95 15.28
C LYS A 293 -11.99 -26.57 14.17
N ALA A 294 -11.93 -25.94 13.00
CA ALA A 294 -11.20 -26.47 11.86
C ALA A 294 -10.81 -25.35 10.87
N ILE A 295 -9.75 -25.59 10.12
CA ILE A 295 -9.29 -24.77 9.00
C ILE A 295 -9.39 -25.62 7.73
N VAL A 296 -10.19 -25.18 6.76
CA VAL A 296 -10.45 -25.92 5.52
C VAL A 296 -9.97 -25.11 4.32
N THR A 297 -9.27 -25.77 3.42
CA THR A 297 -8.95 -25.25 2.09
C THR A 297 -9.72 -26.07 1.04
N TYR A 298 -9.52 -25.80 -0.24
CA TYR A 298 -10.25 -26.47 -1.33
C TYR A 298 -10.25 -27.99 -1.22
N ASP A 299 -9.13 -28.58 -0.81
CA ASP A 299 -8.84 -30.01 -0.87
C ASP A 299 -8.43 -30.64 0.47
N LEU A 300 -8.14 -29.84 1.49
CA LEU A 300 -7.52 -30.33 2.74
C LEU A 300 -8.04 -29.60 3.99
N VAL A 301 -8.08 -30.37 5.10
CA VAL A 301 -8.11 -29.81 6.45
C VAL A 301 -6.67 -29.49 6.85
N ARG A 302 -6.43 -28.28 7.35
CA ARG A 302 -5.10 -27.82 7.73
C ARG A 302 -4.95 -27.68 9.24
N ASN A 303 -3.76 -27.97 9.74
CA ASN A 303 -3.41 -27.80 11.14
C ASN A 303 -3.02 -26.36 11.49
N ALA A 304 -2.76 -25.50 10.52
CA ALA A 304 -2.49 -24.09 10.70
C ALA A 304 -2.71 -23.32 9.39
N ALA A 305 -2.93 -22.01 9.52
CA ALA A 305 -2.90 -21.06 8.41
C ALA A 305 -2.12 -19.81 8.82
N VAL A 306 -1.49 -19.14 7.85
CA VAL A 306 -0.66 -17.97 8.05
C VAL A 306 -1.06 -16.85 7.07
N SER A 307 -0.58 -15.65 7.31
CA SER A 307 -0.83 -14.49 6.43
C SER A 307 -0.62 -14.84 4.96
N GLY A 308 -1.61 -14.48 4.13
CA GLY A 308 -1.69 -14.75 2.69
C GLY A 308 -2.42 -16.04 2.31
N ASP A 309 -2.74 -16.93 3.27
CA ASP A 309 -3.51 -18.14 3.00
C ASP A 309 -4.99 -17.82 2.81
N ALA A 310 -5.60 -18.35 1.74
CA ALA A 310 -7.04 -18.32 1.53
C ALA A 310 -7.68 -19.54 2.21
N ILE A 311 -8.53 -19.31 3.22
CA ILE A 311 -9.07 -20.36 4.08
C ILE A 311 -10.59 -20.24 4.27
N THR A 312 -11.17 -21.34 4.70
CA THR A 312 -12.48 -21.41 5.33
C THR A 312 -12.27 -21.76 6.80
N LEU A 313 -12.61 -20.83 7.69
CA LEU A 313 -12.55 -21.04 9.12
C LEU A 313 -13.89 -21.60 9.62
N VAL A 314 -13.85 -22.66 10.41
CA VAL A 314 -15.00 -23.25 11.09
C VAL A 314 -14.85 -23.01 12.57
N LEU A 315 -15.90 -22.49 13.23
CA LEU A 315 -15.91 -22.23 14.67
C LEU A 315 -16.61 -23.38 15.41
N ASP A 316 -16.32 -23.48 16.70
CA ASP A 316 -16.88 -24.51 17.61
C ASP A 316 -18.40 -24.38 17.82
N ARG A 317 -18.93 -23.17 17.58
CA ARG A 317 -20.36 -22.86 17.71
C ARG A 317 -20.82 -21.91 16.57
N PRO A 318 -22.13 -21.89 16.28
CA PRO A 318 -22.68 -20.94 15.35
C PRO A 318 -22.55 -19.50 15.91
N VAL A 319 -21.88 -18.63 15.17
CA VAL A 319 -21.79 -17.19 15.49
C VAL A 319 -22.39 -16.41 14.33
N ASP A 320 -23.11 -15.34 14.64
CA ASP A 320 -23.64 -14.47 13.60
C ASP A 320 -22.51 -13.56 13.08
N ILE A 321 -22.03 -13.92 11.89
CA ILE A 321 -20.93 -13.27 11.19
C ILE A 321 -21.40 -13.02 9.76
N SER A 322 -21.18 -11.82 9.29
CA SER A 322 -21.49 -11.39 7.94
C SER A 322 -20.26 -11.05 7.11
N ARG A 323 -20.43 -10.93 5.80
CA ARG A 323 -19.41 -10.36 4.94
C ARG A 323 -19.05 -8.94 5.39
N GLY A 324 -17.77 -8.69 5.59
CA GLY A 324 -17.26 -7.40 6.07
C GLY A 324 -16.90 -7.37 7.54
N ASP A 325 -17.33 -8.37 8.31
CA ASP A 325 -16.86 -8.56 9.68
C ASP A 325 -15.42 -9.07 9.69
N MET A 326 -14.78 -8.99 10.83
CA MET A 326 -13.40 -9.47 11.02
C MET A 326 -13.33 -10.48 12.15
N ILE A 327 -12.68 -11.60 11.89
CA ILE A 327 -12.29 -12.55 12.92
C ILE A 327 -10.83 -12.28 13.28
N ALA A 328 -10.55 -12.03 14.57
CA ALA A 328 -9.25 -11.61 15.04
C ALA A 328 -8.78 -12.38 16.27
N ALA A 329 -7.48 -12.38 16.56
CA ALA A 329 -6.94 -12.87 17.82
C ALA A 329 -7.48 -12.06 19.00
N ILE A 330 -7.80 -12.74 20.11
CA ILE A 330 -8.40 -12.10 21.30
C ILE A 330 -7.43 -11.12 21.97
N ASP A 331 -6.18 -11.50 22.08
CA ASP A 331 -5.11 -10.78 22.77
C ASP A 331 -4.54 -9.59 21.99
N GLN A 332 -4.73 -9.59 20.68
CA GLN A 332 -4.21 -8.55 19.78
C GLN A 332 -5.34 -8.05 18.87
N ARG A 333 -6.35 -7.42 19.44
CA ARG A 333 -7.53 -6.93 18.69
C ARG A 333 -7.17 -5.71 17.83
N PRO A 334 -7.74 -5.56 16.62
CA PRO A 334 -7.68 -4.32 15.88
C PRO A 334 -8.43 -3.21 16.62
N GLN A 335 -8.14 -1.97 16.26
CA GLN A 335 -8.84 -0.82 16.81
C GLN A 335 -10.28 -0.77 16.30
N THR A 336 -11.22 -0.49 17.20
CA THR A 336 -12.64 -0.33 16.87
C THR A 336 -13.11 1.03 17.35
N GLY A 337 -13.87 1.75 16.52
CA GLY A 337 -14.40 3.06 16.89
C GLY A 337 -15.01 3.81 15.71
N ARG A 338 -15.46 5.05 15.99
CA ARG A 338 -16.15 5.89 14.99
C ARG A 338 -15.33 7.07 14.49
N ALA A 339 -14.11 7.27 15.00
CA ALA A 339 -13.24 8.35 14.57
C ALA A 339 -11.82 7.82 14.39
N PHE A 340 -11.24 8.10 13.22
CA PHE A 340 -9.87 7.71 12.86
C PHE A 340 -9.17 8.85 12.15
N SER A 341 -7.87 8.98 12.40
CA SER A 341 -6.97 9.79 11.59
C SER A 341 -6.45 8.97 10.42
N ALA A 342 -6.38 9.56 9.24
CA ALA A 342 -5.92 8.89 8.05
C ALA A 342 -5.15 9.82 7.11
N ARG A 343 -4.22 9.27 6.37
CA ARG A 343 -3.57 9.92 5.24
C ARG A 343 -4.30 9.54 3.96
N LEU A 344 -4.48 10.51 3.07
CA LEU A 344 -5.15 10.36 1.78
C LEU A 344 -4.25 10.79 0.64
N VAL A 345 -4.42 10.14 -0.51
CA VAL A 345 -4.01 10.63 -1.81
C VAL A 345 -5.27 10.87 -2.63
N ALA A 346 -5.53 12.11 -3.02
CA ALA A 346 -6.70 12.47 -3.82
C ALA A 346 -6.52 12.02 -5.28
N LEU A 347 -7.56 11.36 -5.82
CA LEU A 347 -7.52 10.70 -7.14
C LEU A 347 -8.57 11.25 -8.11
N SER A 348 -9.38 12.22 -7.67
CA SER A 348 -10.44 12.84 -8.47
C SER A 348 -10.14 14.31 -8.75
N PRO A 349 -10.46 14.82 -9.95
CA PRO A 349 -10.39 16.25 -10.24
C PRO A 349 -11.22 17.13 -9.29
N ASP A 350 -12.35 16.61 -8.78
CA ASP A 350 -13.20 17.33 -7.84
C ASP A 350 -12.57 17.46 -6.44
N GLY A 351 -11.50 16.72 -6.20
CA GLY A 351 -10.80 16.71 -4.91
C GLY A 351 -11.60 16.06 -3.77
N ILE A 352 -11.09 16.18 -2.55
CA ILE A 352 -11.76 15.75 -1.34
C ILE A 352 -12.23 16.97 -0.56
N VAL A 353 -13.54 17.06 -0.37
CA VAL A 353 -14.19 18.21 0.27
C VAL A 353 -14.50 17.88 1.73
N PRO A 354 -14.00 18.67 2.69
CA PRO A 354 -14.37 18.53 4.10
C PRO A 354 -15.88 18.70 4.31
N GLY A 355 -16.45 17.90 5.21
CA GLY A 355 -17.90 17.91 5.50
C GLY A 355 -18.72 17.07 4.52
N LYS A 356 -18.19 16.70 3.38
CA LYS A 356 -18.86 15.78 2.43
C LYS A 356 -18.84 14.34 2.95
N ARG A 357 -19.91 13.60 2.71
CA ARG A 357 -20.02 12.18 3.00
C ARG A 357 -19.57 11.37 1.80
N TYR A 358 -18.79 10.32 2.09
CA TYR A 358 -18.29 9.38 1.11
C TYR A 358 -18.64 7.95 1.53
N TRP A 359 -18.58 7.03 0.57
CA TRP A 359 -18.47 5.62 0.88
C TRP A 359 -16.99 5.29 1.10
N LEU A 360 -16.69 4.69 2.25
CA LEU A 360 -15.38 4.09 2.49
C LEU A 360 -15.48 2.59 2.28
N LYS A 361 -14.57 2.04 1.49
CA LYS A 361 -14.44 0.60 1.27
C LYS A 361 -13.07 0.13 1.74
N ALA A 362 -13.07 -0.80 2.71
CA ALA A 362 -11.89 -1.49 3.22
C ALA A 362 -12.11 -3.00 3.11
N GLY A 363 -11.31 -3.66 2.28
CA GLY A 363 -11.54 -5.08 1.97
C GLY A 363 -12.96 -5.36 1.49
N SER A 364 -13.69 -6.21 2.23
CA SER A 364 -15.08 -6.56 1.94
C SER A 364 -16.12 -5.66 2.60
N ARG A 365 -15.70 -4.78 3.54
CA ARG A 365 -16.59 -3.87 4.28
C ARG A 365 -16.76 -2.55 3.53
N ARG A 366 -18.00 -2.02 3.55
CA ARG A 366 -18.35 -0.71 3.02
C ARG A 366 -19.18 0.03 4.04
N GLN A 367 -18.77 1.27 4.38
CA GLN A 367 -19.43 2.10 5.39
C GLN A 367 -19.51 3.55 4.90
N ARG A 368 -20.48 4.32 5.43
CA ARG A 368 -20.54 5.76 5.22
C ARG A 368 -19.56 6.46 6.18
N VAL A 369 -18.86 7.45 5.65
CA VAL A 369 -17.89 8.23 6.41
C VAL A 369 -17.99 9.70 6.01
N MET A 370 -17.84 10.59 6.98
CA MET A 370 -17.67 12.03 6.75
C MET A 370 -16.18 12.36 6.88
N VAL A 371 -15.63 13.06 5.90
CA VAL A 371 -14.28 13.60 5.96
C VAL A 371 -14.35 14.94 6.70
N ARG A 372 -13.56 15.07 7.76
CA ARG A 372 -13.39 16.31 8.56
C ARG A 372 -12.23 17.15 8.00
N PRO A 373 -11.84 18.26 8.66
CA PRO A 373 -10.79 19.14 8.16
C PRO A 373 -9.60 18.42 7.59
N VAL A 374 -9.04 18.98 6.54
CA VAL A 374 -7.94 18.43 5.75
C VAL A 374 -6.73 19.33 5.92
N SER A 375 -5.59 18.73 6.28
CA SER A 375 -4.29 19.38 6.12
C SER A 375 -3.60 18.79 4.91
N ALA A 376 -3.24 19.63 3.95
CA ALA A 376 -2.56 19.23 2.71
C ALA A 376 -1.05 19.38 2.84
N LEU A 377 -0.31 18.45 2.26
CA LEU A 377 1.15 18.50 2.20
C LEU A 377 1.60 19.40 1.05
N ASP A 378 2.34 20.45 1.36
CA ASP A 378 3.13 21.18 0.37
C ASP A 378 4.43 20.40 0.08
N LEU A 379 4.55 19.86 -1.12
CA LEU A 379 5.70 19.06 -1.55
C LEU A 379 7.00 19.88 -1.72
N ALA A 380 6.90 21.21 -1.87
CA ALA A 380 8.07 22.07 -2.03
C ALA A 380 8.70 22.36 -0.67
N THR A 381 7.88 22.67 0.34
CA THR A 381 8.34 23.04 1.68
C THR A 381 8.35 21.87 2.66
N GLY A 382 7.55 20.83 2.42
CA GLY A 382 7.33 19.71 3.34
C GLY A 382 6.36 20.04 4.48
N ASN A 383 5.73 21.23 4.46
CA ASN A 383 4.80 21.67 5.49
C ASN A 383 3.38 21.11 5.26
N TRP A 384 2.61 21.07 6.35
CA TRP A 384 1.20 20.69 6.33
C TRP A 384 0.36 21.91 6.59
N ASP A 385 -0.44 22.32 5.61
CA ASP A 385 -1.29 23.49 5.70
C ASP A 385 -2.77 23.12 5.61
N ASP A 386 -3.62 23.84 6.33
CA ASP A 386 -5.06 23.65 6.26
C ASP A 386 -5.58 23.91 4.85
N ALA A 387 -6.40 23.01 4.35
CA ALA A 387 -6.92 23.09 2.99
C ALA A 387 -8.44 23.00 2.97
N ALA A 388 -9.07 23.92 2.24
CA ALA A 388 -10.51 23.88 1.99
C ALA A 388 -10.94 22.68 1.14
N VAL A 389 -10.06 22.21 0.27
CA VAL A 389 -10.23 21.05 -0.61
C VAL A 389 -8.87 20.39 -0.82
N LEU A 390 -8.79 19.07 -0.69
CA LEU A 390 -7.59 18.35 -1.13
C LEU A 390 -7.69 18.10 -2.65
N ALA A 391 -6.94 18.87 -3.41
CA ALA A 391 -6.97 18.83 -4.87
C ALA A 391 -6.46 17.50 -5.44
N LEU A 392 -6.73 17.25 -6.73
CA LEU A 392 -6.21 16.09 -7.46
C LEU A 392 -4.70 15.92 -7.25
N ASN A 393 -4.27 14.69 -6.97
CA ASN A 393 -2.90 14.30 -6.65
C ASN A 393 -2.36 14.92 -5.35
N GLY A 394 -3.19 15.64 -4.59
CA GLY A 394 -2.85 16.16 -3.28
C GLY A 394 -2.71 15.02 -2.27
N ILE A 395 -1.78 15.21 -1.35
CA ILE A 395 -1.56 14.33 -0.21
C ILE A 395 -2.06 15.07 1.02
N GLY A 396 -2.95 14.44 1.81
CA GLY A 396 -3.56 15.10 2.95
C GLY A 396 -3.67 14.19 4.17
N VAL A 397 -3.73 14.82 5.34
CA VAL A 397 -4.14 14.19 6.60
C VAL A 397 -5.58 14.63 6.88
N VAL A 398 -6.43 13.67 7.20
CA VAL A 398 -7.85 13.90 7.47
C VAL A 398 -8.29 13.18 8.73
N GLU A 399 -9.40 13.64 9.29
CA GLU A 399 -10.17 12.87 10.25
C GLU A 399 -11.39 12.27 9.56
N LEU A 400 -11.67 11.02 9.86
CA LEU A 400 -12.79 10.25 9.33
C LEU A 400 -13.79 9.97 10.45
N ASP A 401 -15.03 10.47 10.31
CA ASP A 401 -16.13 10.16 11.22
C ASP A 401 -17.06 9.13 10.58
N PHE A 402 -17.21 7.99 11.22
CA PHE A 402 -18.05 6.87 10.77
C PHE A 402 -19.43 6.92 11.43
N GLU A 403 -20.47 6.54 10.71
CA GLU A 403 -21.83 6.40 11.25
C GLU A 403 -21.96 5.19 12.19
N GLU A 404 -21.19 4.14 11.93
CA GLU A 404 -21.12 2.90 12.72
C GLU A 404 -19.67 2.61 13.13
N ASP A 405 -19.48 1.70 14.08
CA ASP A 405 -18.14 1.30 14.48
C ASP A 405 -17.37 0.66 13.31
N ALA A 406 -16.23 1.25 13.00
CA ALA A 406 -15.28 0.77 12.02
C ALA A 406 -14.15 -0.03 12.71
N ILE A 407 -13.54 -0.93 11.96
CA ILE A 407 -12.52 -1.85 12.46
C ILE A 407 -11.29 -1.68 11.59
N PHE A 408 -10.18 -1.23 12.17
CA PHE A 408 -8.93 -1.02 11.46
C PHE A 408 -7.71 -1.37 12.32
N ASP A 409 -6.67 -1.82 11.67
CA ASP A 409 -5.31 -1.70 12.17
C ASP A 409 -4.69 -0.40 11.63
N ALA A 410 -3.66 0.14 12.30
CA ALA A 410 -2.84 1.17 11.70
C ALA A 410 -2.17 0.60 10.43
N TYR A 411 -2.14 1.36 9.36
CA TYR A 411 -1.57 0.92 8.07
C TYR A 411 -0.11 0.48 8.19
N GLU A 412 0.66 1.12 9.04
CA GLU A 412 2.05 0.72 9.31
C GLU A 412 2.16 -0.67 9.93
N THR A 413 1.15 -1.06 10.72
CA THR A 413 1.10 -2.35 11.41
C THR A 413 0.54 -3.44 10.51
N ASN A 414 -0.57 -3.14 9.80
CA ASN A 414 -1.17 -4.07 8.85
C ASN A 414 -1.78 -3.31 7.67
N ARG A 415 -1.19 -3.45 6.51
CA ARG A 415 -1.62 -2.74 5.30
C ARG A 415 -2.96 -3.20 4.76
N GLU A 416 -3.26 -4.51 4.87
CA GLU A 416 -4.49 -5.07 4.30
C GLU A 416 -5.71 -4.60 5.09
N THR A 417 -5.56 -4.46 6.41
CA THR A 417 -6.64 -4.04 7.30
C THR A 417 -6.62 -2.56 7.63
N GLY A 418 -5.53 -1.85 7.30
CA GLY A 418 -5.38 -0.40 7.49
C GLY A 418 -5.55 0.43 6.23
N ALA A 419 -5.72 -0.20 5.05
CA ALA A 419 -5.95 0.48 3.79
C ALA A 419 -7.44 0.59 3.45
N PHE A 420 -7.80 1.68 2.76
CA PHE A 420 -9.17 1.88 2.26
C PHE A 420 -9.19 2.76 1.00
N ILE A 421 -10.33 2.79 0.33
CA ILE A 421 -10.63 3.78 -0.71
C ILE A 421 -11.86 4.59 -0.32
N LEU A 422 -11.88 5.87 -0.73
CA LEU A 422 -13.09 6.68 -0.70
C LEU A 422 -13.76 6.66 -2.07
N ILE A 423 -15.08 6.52 -2.05
CA ILE A 423 -15.91 6.45 -3.25
C ILE A 423 -16.97 7.54 -3.13
N ASP A 424 -17.09 8.35 -4.15
CA ASP A 424 -18.12 9.37 -4.25
C ASP A 424 -19.52 8.71 -4.36
N PRO A 425 -20.50 9.12 -3.54
CA PRO A 425 -21.79 8.46 -3.51
C PRO A 425 -22.63 8.71 -4.77
N ASP A 426 -22.38 9.80 -5.49
CA ASP A 426 -23.18 10.23 -6.64
C ASP A 426 -22.64 9.64 -7.95
N THR A 427 -21.30 9.71 -8.13
CA THR A 427 -20.63 9.23 -9.35
C THR A 427 -20.16 7.80 -9.27
N LEU A 428 -20.06 7.23 -8.07
CA LEU A 428 -19.47 5.93 -7.74
C LEU A 428 -17.98 5.79 -8.14
N ASN A 429 -17.32 6.89 -8.44
CA ASN A 429 -15.89 6.93 -8.73
C ASN A 429 -15.06 6.81 -7.44
N THR A 430 -13.91 6.15 -7.54
CA THR A 430 -12.91 6.21 -6.48
C THR A 430 -12.25 7.58 -6.48
N VAL A 431 -12.39 8.31 -5.38
CA VAL A 431 -11.92 9.69 -5.25
C VAL A 431 -10.67 9.83 -4.40
N ALA A 432 -10.35 8.85 -3.56
CA ALA A 432 -9.09 8.80 -2.82
C ALA A 432 -8.67 7.38 -2.48
N GLY A 433 -7.37 7.16 -2.36
CA GLY A 433 -6.76 6.05 -1.62
C GLY A 433 -6.33 6.53 -0.24
N GLY A 434 -6.54 5.71 0.80
CA GLY A 434 -6.29 6.11 2.17
C GLY A 434 -5.64 5.05 3.04
N MET A 435 -4.97 5.51 4.08
CA MET A 435 -4.24 4.73 5.06
C MET A 435 -4.59 5.21 6.46
N ILE A 436 -5.09 4.31 7.29
CA ILE A 436 -5.40 4.63 8.70
C ILE A 436 -4.09 4.80 9.46
N ASP A 437 -3.95 5.92 10.18
CA ASP A 437 -2.83 6.16 11.07
C ASP A 437 -3.14 5.64 12.48
N SER A 438 -4.22 6.13 13.09
CA SER A 438 -4.60 5.74 14.44
C SER A 438 -6.09 6.03 14.70
N ARG A 439 -6.63 5.37 15.72
CA ARG A 439 -7.91 5.77 16.30
C ARG A 439 -7.72 7.12 17.01
N ARG A 440 -8.60 8.08 16.74
CA ARG A 440 -8.68 9.32 17.50
C ARG A 440 -9.76 9.21 18.55
N SER A 441 -9.41 9.57 19.80
CA SER A 441 -10.42 9.85 20.83
C SER A 441 -10.89 11.31 20.66
N ARG A 442 -12.12 11.60 21.09
CA ARG A 442 -12.61 13.00 21.14
C ARG A 442 -11.72 13.91 22.02
N ALA A 443 -11.08 13.33 23.03
CA ALA A 443 -10.17 14.06 23.93
C ALA A 443 -8.87 14.49 23.25
N ASP A 444 -8.35 13.68 22.33
CA ASP A 444 -7.08 13.97 21.63
C ASP A 444 -7.16 15.21 20.71
N ARG A 445 -8.38 15.67 20.39
CA ARG A 445 -8.60 16.90 19.60
C ARG A 445 -8.24 18.18 20.35
N PHE A 446 -8.37 18.19 21.68
CA PHE A 446 -8.06 19.36 22.49
C PHE A 446 -6.58 19.43 22.87
N ASP A 447 -5.90 18.27 22.94
CA ASP A 447 -4.48 18.21 23.33
C ASP A 447 -3.53 18.51 22.18
N ALA A 448 -4.00 18.45 20.93
CA ALA A 448 -3.20 18.75 19.73
C ALA A 448 -3.14 20.25 19.37
N LEU A 449 -3.92 21.11 20.05
CA LEU A 449 -3.82 22.55 19.86
C LEU A 449 -2.59 23.11 20.58
N PRO A 450 -1.75 23.94 19.93
CA PRO A 450 -0.66 24.64 20.62
C PRO A 450 -1.18 25.41 21.85
N ASP A 451 -0.41 25.44 22.91
CA ASP A 451 -0.83 26.13 24.17
C ASP A 451 -1.18 27.60 23.97
N ALA A 452 -0.64 28.26 22.94
CA ALA A 452 -0.99 29.61 22.53
C ALA A 452 -2.44 29.72 22.01
N ASP A 453 -2.97 28.71 21.34
CA ASP A 453 -4.34 28.72 20.81
C ASP A 453 -5.37 28.28 21.85
N ARG A 454 -4.95 27.53 22.88
CA ARG A 454 -5.81 27.17 24.03
C ARG A 454 -6.22 28.39 24.86
N ALA A 455 -5.36 29.39 24.91
CA ALA A 455 -5.59 30.60 25.70
C ALA A 455 -6.50 31.65 25.00
N SER A 456 -6.69 31.56 23.68
CA SER A 456 -7.39 32.58 22.88
C SER A 456 -8.80 32.19 22.44
N ILE A 457 -9.26 30.96 22.66
CA ILE A 457 -10.64 30.56 22.33
C ILE A 457 -11.57 30.97 23.48
N THR A 458 -11.83 32.27 23.61
CA THR A 458 -12.96 32.76 24.40
C THR A 458 -14.22 32.70 23.53
N LEU A 459 -14.79 31.51 23.37
CA LEU A 459 -16.12 31.39 22.78
C LEU A 459 -17.15 32.11 23.68
N PRO A 460 -18.07 32.92 23.13
CA PRO A 460 -19.14 33.49 23.90
C PRO A 460 -19.88 32.38 24.63
N ALA A 461 -20.10 32.56 25.95
CA ALA A 461 -20.71 31.55 26.82
C ALA A 461 -22.02 30.94 26.25
N ARG A 462 -22.78 31.74 25.47
CA ARG A 462 -23.99 31.30 24.76
C ARG A 462 -23.76 30.29 23.67
N LEU A 463 -22.60 30.33 22.98
CA LEU A 463 -22.22 29.35 21.93
C LEU A 463 -21.75 28.04 22.55
N ILE A 464 -21.03 28.11 23.67
CA ILE A 464 -20.62 26.94 24.44
C ILE A 464 -21.87 26.23 25.02
N GLU A 465 -22.80 26.98 25.54
CA GLU A 465 -24.06 26.47 26.12
C GLU A 465 -24.95 25.81 25.03
N ALA A 466 -25.05 26.43 23.85
CA ALA A 466 -25.77 25.86 22.69
C ALA A 466 -25.12 24.59 22.14
N PHE A 467 -23.78 24.55 22.07
CA PHE A 467 -23.02 23.41 21.62
C PHE A 467 -23.10 22.23 22.60
N LEU A 468 -22.97 22.53 23.91
CA LEU A 468 -23.11 21.51 24.95
C LEU A 468 -24.53 20.97 25.03
N LYS A 469 -25.57 21.80 24.92
CA LYS A 469 -26.98 21.35 24.90
C LYS A 469 -27.31 20.45 23.72
N THR A 470 -26.75 20.71 22.51
CA THR A 470 -27.00 19.89 21.33
C THR A 470 -26.26 18.55 21.37
N GLU A 471 -25.04 18.50 21.84
CA GLU A 471 -24.24 17.28 21.90
C GLU A 471 -24.58 16.38 23.09
N PHE A 472 -24.92 16.97 24.25
CA PHE A 472 -25.30 16.20 25.46
C PHE A 472 -26.74 15.67 25.41
N ALA A 473 -27.66 16.34 24.72
CA ALA A 473 -29.00 15.80 24.50
C ALA A 473 -28.97 14.52 23.62
N ARG A 474 -27.95 14.37 22.78
CA ARG A 474 -27.72 13.15 22.01
C ARG A 474 -27.03 12.03 22.76
N ALA A 475 -26.34 12.33 23.88
CA ALA A 475 -25.48 11.38 24.57
C ALA A 475 -26.08 10.78 25.86
N HIS A 476 -27.29 11.13 26.26
CA HIS A 476 -27.97 10.64 27.49
C HIS A 476 -27.10 10.74 28.78
N ILE A 477 -26.31 11.81 28.92
CA ILE A 477 -25.45 12.01 30.10
C ILE A 477 -26.07 13.12 30.95
N GLY A 478 -26.28 12.81 32.23
CA GLY A 478 -26.94 13.68 33.21
C GLY A 478 -26.22 15.02 33.49
N GLU A 479 -26.90 15.89 34.25
CA GLU A 479 -26.61 17.29 34.53
C GLU A 479 -25.15 17.72 34.59
N ILE A 480 -24.81 18.76 33.81
CA ILE A 480 -23.54 19.48 33.90
C ILE A 480 -23.74 20.80 34.65
N ARG A 481 -22.98 20.98 35.73
CA ARG A 481 -22.84 22.29 36.40
C ARG A 481 -21.70 23.07 35.72
N VAL A 482 -22.04 24.19 35.10
CA VAL A 482 -21.07 25.20 34.66
C VAL A 482 -20.83 26.18 35.78
N THR A 483 -19.65 26.18 36.37
CA THR A 483 -19.25 27.22 37.34
C THR A 483 -18.70 28.41 36.55
N ARG A 484 -19.34 29.60 36.76
CA ARG A 484 -18.80 30.89 36.31
C ARG A 484 -17.58 31.23 37.17
N GLY A 485 -16.43 31.34 36.55
CA GLY A 485 -15.28 32.00 37.17
C GLY A 485 -15.60 33.49 37.30
N GLU A 486 -15.67 33.96 38.50
CA GLU A 486 -15.72 35.42 38.79
C GLU A 486 -14.34 36.01 38.45
N LYS A 487 -14.37 37.12 37.72
CA LYS A 487 -13.19 37.96 37.52
C LYS A 487 -12.97 38.74 38.80
N GLU A 488 -11.80 38.68 39.39
CA GLU A 488 -11.13 39.80 40.02
C GLU A 488 -10.28 40.59 39.00
#